data_5ef649954f9f26022ced18b12cfef521
#
_entry.id   5ef649954f9f26022ced18b12cfef521
#
_cell.length_a   1.000
_cell.length_b   1.000
_cell.length_c   1.000
_cell.angle_alpha   90.00
_cell.angle_beta   90.00
_cell.angle_gamma   90.00
#
_symmetry.space_group_name_H-M   'P 1'
#
loop_
_entity.id
_entity.type
_entity.pdbx_description
1 polymer ?
#
loop_
_entity_poly.entity_id
_entity_poly.type
_entity_poly.pdbx_seq_one_letter_code
_entity_poly.pdbx_strand_id
1 'polypeptide(L)'
;PCTVAISLGASFVARSFSGDKDQLVPLLKAGLMHRGFAIIDVISPCVTFNDHEGSTKSYMSTRETKREAVYTDYIPPFTEIEIQYDEGTSVEVDLHEGGKVVLHKTDDSYSPVDRGHAFRSIKDASERGELLTGLLYIDESQPDFTETENTITKPLNQVTFDDLCPGSKALKKLLDDYK
;
A
#
# COMPACT_ATOMS: atom_id res chain seq x y z
N PRO A 1 3.36 5.88 3.23
CA PRO A 1 3.60 4.45 3.53
C PRO A 1 4.34 3.73 2.41
N CYS A 2 4.01 3.98 1.12
CA CYS A 2 4.58 3.22 -0.01
C CYS A 2 6.11 3.28 -0.08
N THR A 3 6.72 4.45 0.03
CA THR A 3 8.20 4.59 0.03
C THR A 3 8.85 3.82 1.17
N VAL A 4 8.24 3.83 2.36
CA VAL A 4 8.72 3.06 3.52
C VAL A 4 8.63 1.56 3.23
N ALA A 5 7.51 1.09 2.67
CA ALA A 5 7.32 -0.30 2.31
C ALA A 5 8.37 -0.79 1.29
N ILE A 6 8.60 0.00 0.23
CA ILE A 6 9.65 -0.29 -0.76
C ILE A 6 11.05 -0.32 -0.10
N SER A 7 11.33 0.61 0.83
CA SER A 7 12.61 0.66 1.54
C SER A 7 12.83 -0.57 2.41
N LEU A 8 11.78 -1.09 3.04
CA LEU A 8 11.82 -2.27 3.90
C LEU A 8 11.79 -3.59 3.12
N GLY A 9 11.72 -3.55 1.77
CA GLY A 9 11.80 -4.73 0.95
C GLY A 9 10.47 -5.37 0.58
N ALA A 10 9.36 -4.64 0.70
CA ALA A 10 8.08 -5.11 0.15
C ALA A 10 8.24 -5.36 -1.35
N SER A 11 7.76 -6.51 -1.81
CA SER A 11 7.90 -6.96 -3.19
C SER A 11 6.69 -6.66 -4.08
N PHE A 12 5.60 -6.20 -3.49
CA PHE A 12 4.43 -5.65 -4.19
C PHE A 12 3.93 -4.43 -3.43
N VAL A 13 3.96 -3.27 -4.06
CA VAL A 13 3.48 -2.02 -3.46
C VAL A 13 2.56 -1.32 -4.44
N ALA A 14 1.33 -1.08 -4.02
CA ALA A 14 0.32 -0.37 -4.80
C ALA A 14 -0.36 0.70 -3.95
N ARG A 15 -0.97 1.67 -4.63
CA ARG A 15 -1.85 2.65 -4.00
C ARG A 15 -3.08 2.86 -4.86
N SER A 16 -4.23 2.99 -4.22
CA SER A 16 -5.46 3.33 -4.91
C SER A 16 -6.37 4.17 -4.01
N PHE A 17 -7.44 4.68 -4.59
CA PHE A 17 -8.51 5.36 -3.87
C PHE A 17 -9.70 4.41 -3.69
N SER A 18 -10.36 4.45 -2.54
CA SER A 18 -11.49 3.57 -2.22
C SER A 18 -12.68 3.73 -3.19
N GLY A 19 -12.84 4.91 -3.79
CA GLY A 19 -13.87 5.21 -4.77
C GLY A 19 -13.49 4.91 -6.23
N ASP A 20 -12.22 4.52 -6.51
CA ASP A 20 -11.80 4.03 -7.84
C ASP A 20 -11.79 2.49 -7.83
N LYS A 21 -12.97 1.90 -7.92
CA LYS A 21 -13.13 0.44 -7.86
C LYS A 21 -12.52 -0.27 -9.06
N ASP A 22 -12.50 0.39 -10.22
CA ASP A 22 -11.95 -0.16 -11.46
C ASP A 22 -10.43 -0.37 -11.35
N GLN A 23 -9.73 0.49 -10.62
CA GLN A 23 -8.31 0.33 -10.30
C GLN A 23 -8.09 -0.55 -9.05
N LEU A 24 -8.86 -0.33 -7.99
CA LEU A 24 -8.62 -0.98 -6.69
C LEU A 24 -8.81 -2.50 -6.76
N VAL A 25 -9.87 -2.98 -7.41
CA VAL A 25 -10.19 -4.40 -7.44
C VAL A 25 -9.12 -5.24 -8.16
N PRO A 26 -8.62 -4.85 -9.34
CA PRO A 26 -7.49 -5.53 -9.96
C PRO A 26 -6.22 -5.53 -9.10
N LEU A 27 -5.89 -4.43 -8.45
CA LEU A 27 -4.71 -4.34 -7.56
C LEU A 27 -4.84 -5.26 -6.35
N LEU A 28 -6.02 -5.36 -5.73
CA LEU A 28 -6.29 -6.29 -4.64
C LEU A 28 -6.11 -7.74 -5.09
N LYS A 29 -6.66 -8.10 -6.26
CA LYS A 29 -6.50 -9.45 -6.82
C LYS A 29 -5.03 -9.77 -7.11
N ALA A 30 -4.31 -8.84 -7.73
CA ALA A 30 -2.89 -9.01 -8.03
C ALA A 30 -2.06 -9.18 -6.74
N GLY A 31 -2.31 -8.36 -5.71
CA GLY A 31 -1.63 -8.46 -4.43
C GLY A 31 -1.89 -9.77 -3.68
N LEU A 32 -3.12 -10.31 -3.77
CA LEU A 32 -3.46 -11.62 -3.20
C LEU A 32 -2.80 -12.80 -3.93
N MET A 33 -2.52 -12.64 -5.21
CA MET A 33 -1.86 -13.67 -6.03
C MET A 33 -0.33 -13.55 -6.01
N HIS A 34 0.19 -12.41 -5.54
CA HIS A 34 1.63 -12.16 -5.49
C HIS A 34 2.32 -13.08 -4.49
N ARG A 35 3.47 -13.62 -4.90
CA ARG A 35 4.37 -14.37 -4.01
C ARG A 35 5.35 -13.37 -3.38
N GLY A 36 5.37 -13.33 -2.04
CA GLY A 36 6.17 -12.37 -1.29
C GLY A 36 5.31 -11.46 -0.42
N PHE A 37 5.85 -10.31 -0.04
CA PHE A 37 5.14 -9.35 0.81
C PHE A 37 4.45 -8.29 -0.03
N ALA A 38 3.12 -8.26 0.02
CA ALA A 38 2.29 -7.27 -0.67
C ALA A 38 1.72 -6.23 0.30
N ILE A 39 1.79 -4.96 -0.08
CA ILE A 39 1.11 -3.86 0.61
C ILE A 39 0.31 -3.03 -0.39
N ILE A 40 -0.92 -2.71 -0.03
CA ILE A 40 -1.79 -1.84 -0.81
C ILE A 40 -2.27 -0.72 0.12
N ASP A 41 -1.87 0.50 -0.21
CA ASP A 41 -2.25 1.73 0.49
C ASP A 41 -3.56 2.25 -0.11
N VAL A 42 -4.68 2.07 0.58
CA VAL A 42 -5.98 2.52 0.11
C VAL A 42 -6.34 3.83 0.77
N ILE A 43 -6.35 4.89 -0.04
CA ILE A 43 -6.80 6.22 0.39
C ILE A 43 -8.32 6.17 0.51
N SER A 44 -8.82 6.43 1.70
CA SER A 44 -10.26 6.43 1.98
C SER A 44 -10.63 7.66 2.80
N PRO A 45 -11.63 8.44 2.39
CA PRO A 45 -12.16 9.51 3.21
C PRO A 45 -12.82 8.94 4.47
N CYS A 46 -12.50 9.52 5.62
CA CYS A 46 -13.10 9.10 6.87
C CYS A 46 -13.54 10.32 7.67
N VAL A 47 -14.85 10.50 7.82
CA VAL A 47 -15.46 11.61 8.58
C VAL A 47 -15.37 11.42 10.08
N THR A 48 -15.20 10.19 10.57
CA THR A 48 -15.33 9.88 12.00
C THR A 48 -14.04 10.08 12.78
N PHE A 49 -12.86 9.84 12.16
CA PHE A 49 -11.58 9.81 12.88
C PHE A 49 -10.69 11.02 12.66
N ASN A 50 -10.99 11.88 11.71
CA ASN A 50 -10.12 13.00 11.34
C ASN A 50 -10.69 14.38 11.69
N ASP A 51 -11.93 14.48 12.16
CA ASP A 51 -12.58 15.74 12.51
C ASP A 51 -12.69 15.92 14.03
N HIS A 52 -11.54 16.08 14.69
CA HIS A 52 -11.49 16.40 16.12
C HIS A 52 -10.51 17.56 16.37
N GLU A 53 -10.74 18.29 17.45
CA GLU A 53 -9.89 19.39 17.88
C GLU A 53 -8.43 18.92 18.08
N GLY A 54 -7.48 19.63 17.45
CA GLY A 54 -6.06 19.28 17.46
C GLY A 54 -5.59 18.36 16.33
N SER A 55 -6.49 17.85 15.49
CA SER A 55 -6.09 17.12 14.28
C SER A 55 -5.65 18.09 13.17
N THR A 56 -4.48 17.83 12.56
CA THR A 56 -4.00 18.59 11.38
C THR A 56 -4.89 18.38 10.15
N LYS A 57 -5.83 17.45 10.22
CA LYS A 57 -6.83 17.15 9.20
C LYS A 57 -8.24 17.56 9.60
N SER A 58 -8.38 18.24 10.76
CA SER A 58 -9.68 18.77 11.18
C SER A 58 -10.12 19.93 10.26
N TYR A 59 -11.42 20.15 10.20
CA TYR A 59 -12.04 21.23 9.44
C TYR A 59 -11.46 22.62 9.80
N MET A 60 -11.16 22.85 11.09
CA MET A 60 -10.56 24.08 11.58
C MET A 60 -9.12 24.26 11.09
N SER A 61 -8.28 23.24 11.21
CA SER A 61 -6.88 23.28 10.75
C SER A 61 -6.77 23.46 9.23
N THR A 62 -7.64 22.82 8.48
CA THR A 62 -7.66 22.93 7.01
C THR A 62 -8.11 24.30 6.55
N ARG A 63 -9.03 24.97 7.27
CA ARG A 63 -9.44 26.34 7.00
C ARG A 63 -8.35 27.37 7.28
N GLU A 64 -7.54 27.17 8.31
CA GLU A 64 -6.46 28.09 8.67
C GLU A 64 -5.26 27.99 7.71
N THR A 65 -5.00 26.81 7.17
CA THR A 65 -3.84 26.56 6.29
C THR A 65 -4.12 26.78 4.81
N LYS A 66 -5.37 26.69 4.37
CA LYS A 66 -5.79 26.94 2.97
C LYS A 66 -6.59 28.24 2.91
N ARG A 67 -5.91 29.33 2.51
CA ARG A 67 -6.59 30.56 2.09
C ARG A 67 -7.37 30.27 0.80
N GLU A 68 -8.67 30.59 0.83
CA GLU A 68 -9.68 30.46 -0.21
C GLU A 68 -10.30 29.05 -0.32
N ALA A 69 -11.27 28.80 0.56
CA ALA A 69 -12.32 27.86 0.23
C ALA A 69 -13.20 28.49 -0.85
N VAL A 70 -12.92 28.18 -2.10
CA VAL A 70 -13.94 28.31 -3.15
C VAL A 70 -15.09 27.39 -2.72
N TYR A 71 -16.33 27.85 -2.89
CA TYR A 71 -17.55 27.12 -2.63
C TYR A 71 -17.42 25.71 -3.24
N THR A 72 -17.11 24.73 -2.41
CA THR A 72 -17.14 23.32 -2.80
C THR A 72 -18.52 22.79 -2.49
N ASP A 73 -19.11 22.08 -3.42
CA ASP A 73 -20.36 21.37 -3.20
C ASP A 73 -20.20 20.47 -1.96
N TYR A 74 -21.13 20.65 -1.01
CA TYR A 74 -21.14 19.85 0.20
C TYR A 74 -21.52 18.41 -0.14
N ILE A 75 -20.59 17.48 0.05
CA ILE A 75 -20.86 16.05 -0.07
C ILE A 75 -21.40 15.57 1.29
N PRO A 76 -22.66 15.13 1.38
CA PRO A 76 -23.21 14.65 2.64
C PRO A 76 -22.40 13.51 3.24
N PRO A 77 -22.23 13.45 4.57
CA PRO A 77 -21.64 12.28 5.22
C PRO A 77 -22.45 11.02 4.86
N PHE A 78 -21.75 9.88 4.67
CA PHE A 78 -22.29 8.60 4.23
C PHE A 78 -22.59 8.46 2.73
N THR A 79 -22.34 9.46 1.90
CA THR A 79 -22.36 9.29 0.44
C THR A 79 -21.01 8.69 0.00
N GLU A 80 -21.05 7.63 -0.78
CA GLU A 80 -19.82 7.05 -1.35
C GLU A 80 -19.24 8.03 -2.38
N ILE A 81 -17.94 8.32 -2.28
CA ILE A 81 -17.22 9.14 -3.27
C ILE A 81 -16.69 8.17 -4.33
N GLU A 82 -17.36 8.13 -5.47
CA GLU A 82 -16.90 7.38 -6.63
C GLU A 82 -16.20 8.33 -7.61
N ILE A 83 -15.07 7.87 -8.16
CA ILE A 83 -14.32 8.62 -9.16
C ILE A 83 -13.94 7.71 -10.32
N GLN A 84 -13.84 8.32 -11.49
CA GLN A 84 -13.34 7.67 -12.70
C GLN A 84 -12.46 8.66 -13.44
N TYR A 85 -11.24 8.28 -13.77
CA TYR A 85 -10.29 9.12 -14.50
C TYR A 85 -9.30 8.25 -15.26
N ASP A 86 -8.76 8.82 -16.34
CA ASP A 86 -7.89 8.11 -17.28
C ASP A 86 -6.48 7.95 -16.72
N GLU A 87 -5.77 6.92 -17.22
CA GLU A 87 -4.36 6.69 -16.94
C GLU A 87 -3.51 7.89 -17.39
N GLY A 88 -2.44 8.19 -16.64
CA GLY A 88 -1.57 9.35 -16.89
C GLY A 88 -2.20 10.71 -16.59
N THR A 89 -3.41 10.75 -16.02
CA THR A 89 -4.08 12.00 -15.66
C THR A 89 -4.18 12.20 -14.17
N SER A 90 -4.44 13.46 -13.76
CA SER A 90 -4.70 13.80 -12.36
C SER A 90 -6.17 14.23 -12.20
N VAL A 91 -6.75 13.84 -11.07
CA VAL A 91 -8.10 14.25 -10.67
C VAL A 91 -8.08 14.83 -9.26
N GLU A 92 -8.76 15.96 -9.08
CA GLU A 92 -9.00 16.50 -7.73
C GLU A 92 -10.29 15.89 -7.18
N VAL A 93 -10.21 15.34 -5.98
CA VAL A 93 -11.33 14.69 -5.30
C VAL A 93 -11.68 15.48 -4.06
N ASP A 94 -12.92 15.95 -3.99
CA ASP A 94 -13.46 16.58 -2.79
C ASP A 94 -13.81 15.51 -1.75
N LEU A 95 -13.36 15.71 -0.51
CA LEU A 95 -13.63 14.81 0.61
C LEU A 95 -14.80 15.35 1.45
N HIS A 96 -15.48 14.47 2.19
CA HIS A 96 -16.62 14.82 3.04
C HIS A 96 -16.39 15.99 4.00
N GLU A 97 -15.13 16.20 4.38
CA GLU A 97 -14.70 17.22 5.35
C GLU A 97 -14.38 18.59 4.69
N GLY A 98 -14.66 18.75 3.41
CA GLY A 98 -14.25 19.94 2.64
C GLY A 98 -12.75 19.96 2.32
N GLY A 99 -12.01 18.89 2.62
CA GLY A 99 -10.64 18.69 2.16
C GLY A 99 -10.61 18.23 0.72
N LYS A 100 -9.46 18.40 0.07
CA LYS A 100 -9.23 17.97 -1.30
C LYS A 100 -7.99 17.08 -1.36
N VAL A 101 -8.03 16.09 -2.23
CA VAL A 101 -6.86 15.26 -2.57
C VAL A 101 -6.72 15.25 -4.08
N VAL A 102 -5.50 15.40 -4.57
CA VAL A 102 -5.20 15.24 -6.00
C VAL A 102 -4.57 13.87 -6.19
N LEU A 103 -5.22 13.04 -6.99
CA LEU A 103 -4.77 11.70 -7.34
C LEU A 103 -4.21 11.72 -8.75
N HIS A 104 -3.05 11.11 -8.97
CA HIS A 104 -2.44 10.91 -10.28
C HIS A 104 -2.34 9.43 -10.57
N LYS A 105 -2.98 8.96 -11.65
CA LYS A 105 -2.95 7.55 -12.06
C LYS A 105 -1.71 7.28 -12.90
N THR A 106 -0.97 6.23 -12.59
CA THR A 106 0.13 5.76 -13.45
C THR A 106 -0.41 5.36 -14.82
N ASP A 107 0.39 5.56 -15.86
CA ASP A 107 0.09 5.16 -17.24
C ASP A 107 0.96 3.97 -17.69
N ASP A 108 0.76 3.54 -18.92
CA ASP A 108 1.49 2.43 -19.54
C ASP A 108 3.01 2.67 -19.67
N SER A 109 3.47 3.92 -19.58
CA SER A 109 4.90 4.26 -19.62
C SER A 109 5.60 4.06 -18.28
N TYR A 110 4.82 3.92 -17.20
CA TYR A 110 5.34 3.69 -15.86
C TYR A 110 5.89 2.28 -15.72
N SER A 111 7.13 2.15 -15.27
CA SER A 111 7.77 0.84 -15.03
C SER A 111 7.77 0.50 -13.53
N PRO A 112 6.91 -0.40 -13.07
CA PRO A 112 6.84 -0.77 -11.65
C PRO A 112 7.99 -1.68 -11.19
N VAL A 113 8.80 -2.23 -12.11
CA VAL A 113 9.90 -3.15 -11.77
C VAL A 113 11.18 -2.41 -11.36
N ASP A 114 11.30 -1.12 -11.67
CA ASP A 114 12.45 -0.29 -11.27
C ASP A 114 12.18 0.38 -9.92
N ARG A 115 12.83 -0.13 -8.89
CA ARG A 115 12.75 0.41 -7.52
C ARG A 115 13.16 1.90 -7.46
N GLY A 116 14.20 2.29 -8.17
CA GLY A 116 14.66 3.68 -8.19
C GLY A 116 13.65 4.59 -8.91
N HIS A 117 13.04 4.11 -9.99
CA HIS A 117 11.96 4.80 -10.68
C HIS A 117 10.75 5.01 -9.76
N ALA A 118 10.32 3.97 -9.05
CA ALA A 118 9.21 4.07 -8.10
C ALA A 118 9.44 5.16 -7.04
N PHE A 119 10.64 5.21 -6.45
CA PHE A 119 10.99 6.25 -5.48
C PHE A 119 10.92 7.66 -6.06
N ARG A 120 11.52 7.87 -7.25
CA ARG A 120 11.50 9.18 -7.91
C ARG A 120 10.08 9.61 -8.24
N SER A 121 9.29 8.74 -8.85
CA SER A 121 7.93 9.06 -9.28
C SER A 121 7.00 9.40 -8.09
N ILE A 122 7.10 8.66 -6.97
CA ILE A 122 6.33 8.97 -5.76
C ILE A 122 6.74 10.34 -5.18
N LYS A 123 8.05 10.63 -5.18
CA LYS A 123 8.58 11.90 -4.69
C LYS A 123 8.12 13.06 -5.58
N ASP A 124 8.28 12.93 -6.89
CA ASP A 124 7.91 13.97 -7.86
C ASP A 124 6.40 14.28 -7.84
N ALA A 125 5.56 13.25 -7.72
CA ALA A 125 4.13 13.44 -7.51
C ALA A 125 3.85 14.20 -6.20
N SER A 126 4.50 13.82 -5.10
CA SER A 126 4.34 14.50 -3.81
C SER A 126 4.79 15.96 -3.85
N GLU A 127 5.86 16.29 -4.60
CA GLU A 127 6.31 17.69 -4.79
C GLU A 127 5.30 18.54 -5.58
N ARG A 128 4.51 17.90 -6.45
CA ARG A 128 3.39 18.55 -7.15
C ARG A 128 2.10 18.60 -6.31
N GLY A 129 2.12 18.04 -5.09
CA GLY A 129 0.93 17.93 -4.23
C GLY A 129 -0.04 16.83 -4.65
N GLU A 130 0.43 15.88 -5.43
CA GLU A 130 -0.33 14.75 -5.95
C GLU A 130 -0.02 13.45 -5.19
N LEU A 131 -0.98 12.53 -5.15
CA LEU A 131 -0.79 11.16 -4.68
C LEU A 131 -0.78 10.21 -5.87
N LEU A 132 0.37 9.62 -6.16
CA LEU A 132 0.52 8.65 -7.23
C LEU A 132 -0.26 7.37 -6.89
N THR A 133 -1.14 6.92 -7.81
CA THR A 133 -1.98 5.72 -7.68
C THR A 133 -1.67 4.72 -8.80
N GLY A 134 -1.88 3.44 -8.53
CA GLY A 134 -1.58 2.33 -9.41
C GLY A 134 -0.67 1.30 -8.76
N LEU A 135 -0.11 0.40 -9.56
CA LEU A 135 0.96 -0.49 -9.14
C LEU A 135 2.27 0.30 -9.13
N LEU A 136 2.80 0.58 -7.94
CA LEU A 136 3.97 1.43 -7.77
C LEU A 136 5.29 0.66 -7.84
N TYR A 137 5.32 -0.56 -7.32
CA TYR A 137 6.50 -1.42 -7.37
C TYR A 137 6.14 -2.89 -7.32
N ILE A 138 6.84 -3.72 -8.10
CA ILE A 138 6.75 -5.17 -8.06
C ILE A 138 8.13 -5.82 -8.28
N ASP A 139 8.42 -6.83 -7.49
CA ASP A 139 9.57 -7.73 -7.65
C ASP A 139 9.10 -9.19 -7.52
N GLU A 140 8.93 -9.82 -8.66
CA GLU A 140 8.45 -11.21 -8.74
C GLU A 140 9.52 -12.25 -8.42
N SER A 141 10.79 -11.82 -8.24
CA SER A 141 11.89 -12.73 -7.91
C SER A 141 11.96 -13.09 -6.43
N GLN A 142 11.22 -12.38 -5.59
CA GLN A 142 11.24 -12.60 -4.14
C GLN A 142 10.49 -13.90 -3.76
N PRO A 143 11.07 -14.72 -2.87
CA PRO A 143 10.38 -15.89 -2.35
C PRO A 143 9.20 -15.49 -1.48
N ASP A 144 8.24 -16.40 -1.31
CA ASP A 144 7.18 -16.18 -0.34
C ASP A 144 7.69 -16.33 1.12
N PHE A 145 6.86 -15.95 2.07
CA PHE A 145 7.22 -15.97 3.49
C PHE A 145 7.58 -17.39 3.97
N THR A 146 6.85 -18.40 3.50
CA THR A 146 7.06 -19.79 3.91
C THR A 146 8.37 -20.36 3.38
N GLU A 147 8.77 -19.93 2.18
CA GLU A 147 10.07 -20.27 1.59
C GLU A 147 11.22 -19.58 2.33
N THR A 148 11.05 -18.29 2.67
CA THR A 148 12.05 -17.50 3.40
C THR A 148 12.29 -18.06 4.81
N GLU A 149 11.22 -18.44 5.50
CA GLU A 149 11.29 -19.03 6.85
C GLU A 149 11.69 -20.51 6.85
N ASN A 150 11.95 -21.09 5.70
CA ASN A 150 12.28 -22.52 5.56
C ASN A 150 11.26 -23.43 6.26
N THR A 151 9.98 -23.07 6.18
CA THR A 151 8.92 -23.86 6.78
C THR A 151 8.81 -25.22 6.08
N ILE A 152 8.43 -26.24 6.85
CA ILE A 152 8.24 -27.58 6.30
C ILE A 152 7.06 -27.60 5.32
N THR A 153 7.23 -28.27 4.18
CA THR A 153 6.17 -28.43 3.17
C THR A 153 5.12 -29.47 3.57
N LYS A 154 5.43 -30.29 4.60
CA LYS A 154 4.56 -31.35 5.10
C LYS A 154 3.49 -30.74 6.01
N PRO A 155 2.19 -31.06 5.84
CA PRO A 155 1.14 -30.62 6.74
C PRO A 155 1.43 -31.01 8.19
N LEU A 156 1.16 -30.11 9.15
CA LEU A 156 1.49 -30.33 10.57
C LEU A 156 0.88 -31.62 11.16
N ASN A 157 -0.31 -32.02 10.71
CA ASN A 157 -0.97 -33.26 11.15
C ASN A 157 -0.30 -34.55 10.60
N GLN A 158 0.65 -34.41 9.68
CA GLN A 158 1.42 -35.54 9.10
C GLN A 158 2.87 -35.55 9.59
N VAL A 159 3.27 -34.53 10.39
CA VAL A 159 4.62 -34.45 10.96
C VAL A 159 4.75 -35.47 12.08
N THR A 160 5.80 -36.33 12.02
CA THR A 160 6.05 -37.31 13.04
C THR A 160 6.87 -36.77 14.19
N PHE A 161 6.91 -37.49 15.32
CA PHE A 161 7.75 -37.11 16.45
C PHE A 161 9.24 -37.03 16.06
N ASP A 162 9.71 -37.93 15.21
CA ASP A 162 11.10 -37.92 14.74
C ASP A 162 11.43 -36.72 13.83
N ASP A 163 10.45 -36.21 13.09
CA ASP A 163 10.59 -34.95 12.31
C ASP A 163 10.76 -33.76 13.23
N LEU A 164 10.02 -33.71 14.36
CA LEU A 164 10.05 -32.61 15.33
C LEU A 164 11.21 -32.72 16.33
N CYS A 165 11.66 -33.94 16.63
CA CYS A 165 12.69 -34.20 17.59
C CYS A 165 13.82 -35.01 16.95
N PRO A 166 14.66 -34.44 16.09
CA PRO A 166 15.69 -35.16 15.31
C PRO A 166 16.82 -35.70 16.17
N GLY A 167 16.78 -35.54 17.49
CA GLY A 167 17.66 -36.16 18.45
C GLY A 167 19.02 -35.47 18.64
N SER A 168 19.82 -36.03 19.56
CA SER A 168 21.08 -35.45 20.01
C SER A 168 22.16 -35.35 18.91
N LYS A 169 22.10 -36.17 17.87
CA LYS A 169 23.05 -36.08 16.74
C LYS A 169 22.86 -34.82 15.92
N ALA A 170 21.61 -34.44 15.66
CA ALA A 170 21.29 -33.22 14.94
C ALA A 170 21.65 -31.98 15.77
N LEU A 171 21.38 -31.99 17.10
CA LEU A 171 21.79 -30.95 18.00
C LEU A 171 23.32 -30.78 18.03
N LYS A 172 24.06 -31.88 18.08
CA LYS A 172 25.53 -31.83 18.07
C LYS A 172 26.06 -31.22 16.76
N LYS A 173 25.49 -31.61 15.61
CA LYS A 173 25.86 -31.02 14.33
C LYS A 173 25.62 -29.50 14.32
N LEU A 174 24.43 -29.06 14.77
CA LEU A 174 24.10 -27.64 14.88
C LEU A 174 25.10 -26.88 15.80
N LEU A 175 25.44 -27.45 16.95
CA LEU A 175 26.41 -26.84 17.88
C LEU A 175 27.82 -26.77 17.33
N ASP A 176 28.21 -27.74 16.46
CA ASP A 176 29.52 -27.71 15.83
C ASP A 176 29.65 -26.66 14.73
N ASP A 177 28.51 -26.27 14.08
CA ASP A 177 28.46 -25.21 13.09
C ASP A 177 28.62 -23.78 13.73
N TYR A 178 28.47 -23.66 15.06
CA TYR A 178 28.63 -22.39 15.82
C TYR A 178 29.95 -22.31 16.65
N LYS A 179 30.89 -23.23 16.48
CA LYS A 179 32.23 -23.18 17.08
C LYS A 179 33.27 -22.58 16.16
#